data_cf16893b84aaa7fe1c9a6b4d5ccddafd
#
_entry.id   cf16893b84aaa7fe1c9a6b4d5ccddafd
#
_cell.length_a   1.000
_cell.length_b   1.000
_cell.length_c   1.000
_cell.angle_alpha   90.00
_cell.angle_beta   90.00
_cell.angle_gamma   90.00
#
_symmetry.space_group_name_H-M   'P 1'
#
loop_
_entity.id
_entity.type
_entity.pdbx_description
1 polymer ?
#
loop_
_entity_poly.entity_id
_entity_poly.type
_entity_poly.pdbx_seq_one_letter_code
_entity_poly.pdbx_strand_id
1 'polypeptide(L)'
;LTATAGRGDGDEKAARARVGQLARTTPAVMTEGEWVASIRSLLPQREWPDRPFGIAVVDAEDGSFTVLDATSDVELARAVAASCAVPTVWPPVTILGRSYMDGGMRSATNADVAEGYGKVLVLACGPEAPVSPFGPSLPQALAKLQQHSSTFVVEADEAALRDFGANPLLRSTRIPASAAGRRQGSEAAAALRDFWLA
;
A
#
# COMPACT_ATOMS: atom_id res chain seq x y z
N LEU A 1 1.82 6.05 15.08
CA LEU A 1 0.54 5.38 14.80
C LEU A 1 0.47 3.98 15.43
N THR A 2 1.53 3.18 15.34
CA THR A 2 1.61 1.86 15.96
C THR A 2 1.50 1.89 17.50
N ALA A 3 2.00 2.94 18.16
CA ALA A 3 1.93 3.08 19.59
C ALA A 3 0.49 3.32 20.11
N THR A 4 -0.36 3.96 19.29
CA THR A 4 -1.76 4.27 19.67
C THR A 4 -2.69 3.07 19.45
N ALA A 5 -2.38 2.20 18.48
CA ALA A 5 -3.17 1.00 18.20
C ALA A 5 -2.82 -0.18 19.11
N GLY A 6 -1.88 0.00 20.05
CA GLY A 6 -1.23 -1.01 20.84
C GLY A 6 -2.11 -2.13 21.36
N ARG A 7 -1.62 -3.37 21.21
CA ARG A 7 -2.12 -4.64 21.77
C ARG A 7 -3.66 -4.72 21.84
N GLY A 8 -4.29 -4.69 20.68
CA GLY A 8 -5.68 -5.14 20.57
C GLY A 8 -5.76 -6.64 20.77
N ASP A 9 -6.91 -7.11 21.14
CA ASP A 9 -7.30 -8.47 21.52
C ASP A 9 -7.16 -9.53 20.40
N GLY A 10 -6.15 -9.44 19.53
CA GLY A 10 -5.99 -10.33 18.38
C GLY A 10 -6.97 -10.07 17.23
N ASP A 11 -7.83 -9.05 17.33
CA ASP A 11 -8.72 -8.63 16.26
C ASP A 11 -8.08 -7.52 15.41
N GLU A 12 -7.46 -7.93 14.32
CA GLU A 12 -6.81 -7.03 13.35
C GLU A 12 -7.78 -6.00 12.75
N LYS A 13 -9.03 -6.40 12.53
CA LYS A 13 -10.06 -5.51 12.00
C LYS A 13 -10.38 -4.39 12.99
N ALA A 14 -10.57 -4.71 14.27
CA ALA A 14 -10.80 -3.72 15.31
C ALA A 14 -9.59 -2.79 15.52
N ALA A 15 -8.37 -3.31 15.39
CA ALA A 15 -7.17 -2.50 15.42
C ALA A 15 -7.15 -1.46 14.28
N ARG A 16 -7.49 -1.87 13.05
CA ARG A 16 -7.62 -0.95 11.90
C ARG A 16 -8.76 0.06 12.08
N ALA A 17 -9.90 -0.36 12.63
CA ALA A 17 -11.01 0.55 12.91
C ALA A 17 -10.62 1.68 13.89
N ARG A 18 -9.80 1.37 14.91
CA ARG A 18 -9.26 2.39 15.83
C ARG A 18 -8.38 3.41 15.10
N VAL A 19 -7.53 2.94 14.18
CA VAL A 19 -6.73 3.85 13.33
C VAL A 19 -7.64 4.68 12.41
N GLY A 20 -8.67 4.07 11.83
CA GLY A 20 -9.66 4.75 11.00
C GLY A 20 -10.43 5.82 11.75
N GLN A 21 -10.81 5.57 13.01
CA GLN A 21 -11.42 6.58 13.86
C GLN A 21 -10.47 7.78 14.07
N LEU A 22 -9.18 7.53 14.34
CA LEU A 22 -8.19 8.58 14.46
C LEU A 22 -8.06 9.39 13.15
N ALA A 23 -8.01 8.72 12.01
CA ALA A 23 -7.94 9.36 10.70
C ALA A 23 -9.13 10.30 10.44
N ARG A 24 -10.35 9.88 10.81
CA ARG A 24 -11.58 10.66 10.62
C ARG A 24 -11.75 11.83 11.59
N THR A 25 -11.12 11.77 12.75
CA THR A 25 -11.26 12.79 13.81
C THR A 25 -10.10 13.77 13.87
N THR A 26 -8.96 13.46 13.25
CA THR A 26 -7.81 14.36 13.20
C THR A 26 -7.95 15.33 12.02
N PRO A 27 -7.79 16.64 12.24
CA PRO A 27 -7.77 17.61 11.15
C PRO A 27 -6.67 17.26 10.12
N ALA A 28 -7.04 17.15 8.85
CA ALA A 28 -6.09 16.94 7.76
C ALA A 28 -5.49 18.26 7.27
N VAL A 29 -4.34 18.19 6.60
CA VAL A 29 -3.61 19.35 6.04
C VAL A 29 -4.34 19.99 4.86
N MET A 30 -5.31 19.29 4.26
CA MET A 30 -6.14 19.75 3.13
C MET A 30 -7.49 19.05 3.14
N THR A 31 -8.42 19.53 2.32
CA THR A 31 -9.73 18.89 2.13
C THR A 31 -9.60 17.60 1.29
N GLU A 32 -10.59 16.70 1.39
CA GLU A 32 -10.68 15.50 0.54
C GLU A 32 -10.65 15.86 -0.94
N GLY A 33 -11.38 16.92 -1.35
CA GLY A 33 -11.43 17.36 -2.75
C GLY A 33 -10.07 17.80 -3.29
N GLU A 34 -9.30 18.55 -2.50
CA GLU A 34 -7.93 18.97 -2.85
C GLU A 34 -6.99 17.77 -2.93
N TRP A 35 -7.13 16.80 -2.03
CA TRP A 35 -6.33 15.58 -2.05
C TRP A 35 -6.60 14.76 -3.32
N VAL A 36 -7.86 14.47 -3.63
CA VAL A 36 -8.23 13.75 -4.85
C VAL A 36 -7.77 14.49 -6.12
N ALA A 37 -7.91 15.83 -6.15
CA ALA A 37 -7.42 16.64 -7.27
C ALA A 37 -5.90 16.55 -7.42
N SER A 38 -5.16 16.55 -6.31
CA SER A 38 -3.69 16.38 -6.30
C SER A 38 -3.30 15.03 -6.90
N ILE A 39 -3.94 13.95 -6.46
CA ILE A 39 -3.67 12.61 -7.02
C ILE A 39 -4.03 12.56 -8.51
N ARG A 40 -5.20 13.09 -8.90
CA ARG A 40 -5.61 13.14 -10.31
C ARG A 40 -4.58 13.84 -11.21
N SER A 41 -3.92 14.88 -10.72
CA SER A 41 -2.88 15.61 -11.45
C SER A 41 -1.60 14.80 -11.65
N LEU A 42 -1.34 13.79 -10.82
CA LEU A 42 -0.14 12.94 -10.89
C LEU A 42 -0.34 11.70 -11.75
N LEU A 43 -1.59 11.29 -12.01
CA LEU A 43 -1.87 10.09 -12.78
C LEU A 43 -1.66 10.34 -14.28
N PRO A 44 -0.98 9.41 -14.99
CA PRO A 44 -0.75 9.51 -16.42
C PRO A 44 -2.03 9.30 -17.25
N GLN A 45 -3.03 8.65 -16.66
CA GLN A 45 -4.33 8.35 -17.29
C GLN A 45 -5.47 8.51 -16.27
N ARG A 46 -6.68 8.75 -16.75
CA ARG A 46 -7.86 8.97 -15.92
C ARG A 46 -8.70 7.72 -15.72
N GLU A 47 -8.70 6.86 -16.71
CA GLU A 47 -9.49 5.64 -16.73
C GLU A 47 -8.71 4.48 -16.12
N TRP A 48 -9.44 3.50 -15.59
CA TRP A 48 -8.85 2.22 -15.17
C TRP A 48 -8.17 1.55 -16.38
N PRO A 49 -7.02 0.90 -16.19
CA PRO A 49 -6.36 0.18 -17.28
C PRO A 49 -7.19 -1.04 -17.72
N ASP A 50 -7.11 -1.40 -19.00
CA ASP A 50 -7.79 -2.58 -19.57
C ASP A 50 -7.23 -3.93 -19.09
N ARG A 51 -6.20 -3.92 -18.27
CA ARG A 51 -5.61 -5.11 -17.64
C ARG A 51 -6.06 -5.22 -16.18
N PRO A 52 -6.04 -6.42 -15.57
CA PRO A 52 -6.28 -6.56 -14.13
C PRO A 52 -5.41 -5.59 -13.33
N PHE A 53 -6.05 -4.76 -12.52
CA PHE A 53 -5.38 -3.78 -11.67
C PHE A 53 -6.22 -3.58 -10.42
N GLY A 54 -5.64 -3.82 -9.26
CA GLY A 54 -6.30 -3.71 -7.96
C GLY A 54 -5.63 -2.67 -7.06
N ILE A 55 -6.41 -1.96 -6.29
CA ILE A 55 -5.98 -0.91 -5.36
C ILE A 55 -6.46 -1.26 -3.96
N ALA A 56 -5.51 -1.52 -3.06
CA ALA A 56 -5.78 -1.88 -1.68
C ALA A 56 -6.23 -0.67 -0.85
N VAL A 57 -7.34 -0.80 -0.13
CA VAL A 57 -7.87 0.23 0.78
C VAL A 57 -8.38 -0.40 2.07
N VAL A 58 -8.43 0.38 3.14
CA VAL A 58 -9.03 0.00 4.42
C VAL A 58 -10.18 0.95 4.73
N ASP A 59 -11.33 0.39 5.06
CA ASP A 59 -12.47 1.16 5.54
C ASP A 59 -12.14 1.79 6.90
N ALA A 60 -12.25 3.11 6.98
CA ALA A 60 -11.91 3.86 8.18
C ALA A 60 -12.99 3.79 9.26
N GLU A 61 -14.15 3.22 8.98
CA GLU A 61 -15.24 3.08 9.95
C GLU A 61 -15.16 1.77 10.71
N ASP A 62 -14.98 0.67 9.98
CA ASP A 62 -15.02 -0.67 10.58
C ASP A 62 -13.71 -1.47 10.44
N GLY A 63 -12.70 -0.93 9.76
CA GLY A 63 -11.39 -1.58 9.55
C GLY A 63 -11.41 -2.70 8.51
N SER A 64 -12.48 -2.87 7.73
CA SER A 64 -12.54 -3.86 6.66
C SER A 64 -11.54 -3.54 5.55
N PHE A 65 -10.94 -4.58 5.00
CA PHE A 65 -10.03 -4.49 3.87
C PHE A 65 -10.78 -4.74 2.56
N THR A 66 -10.45 -3.98 1.54
CA THR A 66 -11.04 -4.13 0.20
C THR A 66 -9.97 -3.86 -0.86
N VAL A 67 -10.06 -4.59 -1.97
CA VAL A 67 -9.32 -4.27 -3.19
C VAL A 67 -10.31 -3.68 -4.19
N LEU A 68 -10.10 -2.43 -4.55
CA LEU A 68 -10.87 -1.72 -5.57
C LEU A 68 -10.27 -2.01 -6.95
N ASP A 69 -11.12 -2.15 -7.95
CA ASP A 69 -10.75 -2.37 -9.34
C ASP A 69 -11.71 -1.66 -10.31
N ALA A 70 -11.59 -1.93 -11.61
CA ALA A 70 -12.43 -1.32 -12.63
C ALA A 70 -13.94 -1.63 -12.49
N THR A 71 -14.31 -2.65 -11.70
CA THR A 71 -15.71 -3.03 -11.46
C THR A 71 -16.30 -2.39 -10.19
N SER A 72 -15.50 -1.64 -9.45
CA SER A 72 -15.86 -1.09 -8.14
C SER A 72 -16.69 0.21 -8.20
N ASP A 73 -17.12 0.65 -9.40
CA ASP A 73 -17.90 1.88 -9.62
C ASP A 73 -17.30 3.13 -8.93
N VAL A 74 -15.99 3.27 -9.05
CA VAL A 74 -15.22 4.39 -8.49
C VAL A 74 -14.22 4.93 -9.50
N GLU A 75 -14.04 6.24 -9.55
CA GLU A 75 -13.01 6.88 -10.38
C GLU A 75 -11.61 6.43 -9.92
N LEU A 76 -10.72 6.11 -10.88
CA LEU A 76 -9.34 5.68 -10.60
C LEU A 76 -8.61 6.65 -9.66
N ALA A 77 -8.69 7.96 -9.90
CA ALA A 77 -8.03 8.95 -9.06
C ALA A 77 -8.54 8.94 -7.61
N ARG A 78 -9.84 8.66 -7.42
CA ARG A 78 -10.44 8.55 -6.09
C ARG A 78 -9.99 7.27 -5.38
N ALA A 79 -9.92 6.14 -6.08
CA ALA A 79 -9.41 4.88 -5.54
C ALA A 79 -7.92 4.99 -5.13
N VAL A 80 -7.09 5.61 -5.98
CA VAL A 80 -5.67 5.85 -5.66
C VAL A 80 -5.53 6.82 -4.49
N ALA A 81 -6.34 7.89 -4.44
CA ALA A 81 -6.34 8.84 -3.33
C ALA A 81 -6.69 8.15 -2.00
N ALA A 82 -7.67 7.23 -2.01
CA ALA A 82 -8.04 6.44 -0.83
C ALA A 82 -6.87 5.53 -0.38
N SER A 83 -6.24 4.83 -1.34
CA SER A 83 -5.10 3.95 -1.07
C SER A 83 -3.85 4.66 -0.56
N CYS A 84 -3.74 5.96 -0.79
CA CYS A 84 -2.64 6.81 -0.34
C CYS A 84 -3.05 7.75 0.82
N ALA A 85 -4.24 7.59 1.38
CA ALA A 85 -4.74 8.42 2.49
C ALA A 85 -4.16 7.96 3.82
N VAL A 86 -2.86 8.24 4.03
CA VAL A 86 -2.15 7.92 5.28
C VAL A 86 -2.85 8.63 6.46
N PRO A 87 -3.33 7.89 7.46
CA PRO A 87 -4.04 8.45 8.62
C PRO A 87 -3.28 9.59 9.28
N THR A 88 -3.98 10.64 9.64
CA THR A 88 -3.46 11.87 10.27
C THR A 88 -2.56 12.74 9.39
N VAL A 89 -2.22 12.29 8.19
CA VAL A 89 -1.46 13.06 7.18
C VAL A 89 -2.41 13.57 6.09
N TRP A 90 -3.17 12.65 5.48
CA TRP A 90 -4.12 12.95 4.42
C TRP A 90 -5.55 12.64 4.86
N PRO A 91 -6.55 13.36 4.34
CA PRO A 91 -7.94 13.08 4.69
C PRO A 91 -8.36 11.69 4.17
N PRO A 92 -9.14 10.93 4.92
CA PRO A 92 -9.84 9.76 4.39
C PRO A 92 -10.68 10.14 3.16
N VAL A 93 -10.84 9.22 2.22
CA VAL A 93 -11.55 9.47 0.97
C VAL A 93 -12.91 8.75 0.99
N THR A 94 -13.94 9.49 0.66
CA THR A 94 -15.32 8.96 0.59
C THR A 94 -15.56 8.23 -0.73
N ILE A 95 -15.95 6.97 -0.67
CA ILE A 95 -16.33 6.12 -1.81
C ILE A 95 -17.68 5.46 -1.46
N LEU A 96 -18.69 5.66 -2.29
CA LEU A 96 -20.04 5.10 -2.11
C LEU A 96 -20.59 5.29 -0.67
N GLY A 97 -20.35 6.48 -0.10
CA GLY A 97 -20.84 6.86 1.23
C GLY A 97 -20.03 6.32 2.42
N ARG A 98 -18.92 5.61 2.20
CA ARG A 98 -18.02 5.12 3.24
C ARG A 98 -16.67 5.81 3.15
N SER A 99 -15.98 5.96 4.29
CA SER A 99 -14.65 6.58 4.37
C SER A 99 -13.56 5.53 4.28
N TYR A 100 -12.58 5.74 3.39
CA TYR A 100 -11.45 4.83 3.20
C TYR A 100 -10.12 5.50 3.49
N MET A 101 -9.18 4.73 4.00
CA MET A 101 -7.80 5.11 4.28
C MET A 101 -6.82 4.15 3.60
N ASP A 102 -5.54 4.49 3.67
CA ASP A 102 -4.42 3.79 3.06
C ASP A 102 -4.45 2.27 3.32
N GLY A 103 -4.34 1.48 2.25
CA GLY A 103 -4.25 0.02 2.30
C GLY A 103 -3.02 -0.49 3.04
N GLY A 104 -1.97 0.33 3.13
CA GLY A 104 -0.78 0.06 3.94
C GLY A 104 -1.06 -0.01 5.44
N MET A 105 -2.24 0.45 5.88
CA MET A 105 -2.70 0.25 7.27
C MET A 105 -3.03 -1.20 7.59
N ARG A 106 -3.16 -2.07 6.60
CA ARG A 106 -3.29 -3.52 6.80
C ARG A 106 -1.95 -4.23 6.65
N SER A 107 -1.26 -4.01 5.58
CA SER A 107 0.04 -4.58 5.25
C SER A 107 0.78 -3.63 4.32
N ALA A 108 2.05 -3.40 4.53
CA ALA A 108 2.81 -2.47 3.69
C ALA A 108 2.91 -2.94 2.23
N THR A 109 2.82 -4.24 1.98
CA THR A 109 2.86 -4.82 0.63
C THR A 109 1.52 -5.38 0.16
N ASN A 110 0.64 -5.81 1.07
CA ASN A 110 -0.58 -6.55 0.74
C ASN A 110 -0.34 -7.70 -0.26
N ALA A 111 0.82 -8.38 -0.16
CA ALA A 111 1.26 -9.36 -1.15
C ALA A 111 0.31 -10.57 -1.25
N ASP A 112 -0.41 -10.89 -0.18
CA ASP A 112 -1.40 -11.98 -0.13
C ASP A 112 -2.58 -11.81 -1.10
N VAL A 113 -2.86 -10.58 -1.59
CA VAL A 113 -3.89 -10.37 -2.63
C VAL A 113 -3.52 -10.98 -3.97
N ALA A 114 -2.26 -11.35 -4.17
CA ALA A 114 -1.79 -12.06 -5.36
C ALA A 114 -2.02 -13.59 -5.28
N GLU A 115 -2.75 -14.08 -4.29
CA GLU A 115 -3.15 -15.51 -4.22
C GLU A 115 -3.91 -15.91 -5.51
N GLY A 116 -3.58 -17.10 -6.03
CA GLY A 116 -4.14 -17.61 -7.28
C GLY A 116 -3.29 -17.36 -8.53
N TYR A 117 -2.25 -16.54 -8.46
CA TYR A 117 -1.28 -16.38 -9.55
C TYR A 117 -0.13 -17.37 -9.40
N GLY A 118 0.30 -18.02 -10.50
CA GLY A 118 1.40 -18.98 -10.48
C GLY A 118 2.77 -18.36 -10.20
N LYS A 119 2.99 -17.11 -10.62
CA LYS A 119 4.21 -16.34 -10.37
C LYS A 119 3.87 -14.97 -9.81
N VAL A 120 4.55 -14.56 -8.76
CA VAL A 120 4.32 -13.28 -8.06
C VAL A 120 5.65 -12.55 -7.88
N LEU A 121 5.72 -11.33 -8.40
CA LEU A 121 6.76 -10.37 -8.07
C LEU A 121 6.26 -9.42 -7.00
N VAL A 122 6.97 -9.32 -5.88
CA VAL A 122 6.71 -8.35 -4.83
C VAL A 122 7.79 -7.27 -4.85
N LEU A 123 7.37 -6.01 -4.92
CA LEU A 123 8.25 -4.85 -4.74
C LEU A 123 7.96 -4.22 -3.38
N ALA A 124 8.87 -4.41 -2.42
CA ALA A 124 8.72 -3.91 -1.05
C ALA A 124 9.60 -2.66 -0.84
N CYS A 125 8.99 -1.54 -0.48
CA CYS A 125 9.72 -0.28 -0.24
C CYS A 125 10.53 -0.27 1.06
N GLY A 126 10.48 -1.34 1.85
CA GLY A 126 11.26 -1.50 3.07
C GLY A 126 10.88 -2.77 3.84
N PRO A 127 11.64 -3.11 4.88
CA PRO A 127 11.38 -4.28 5.69
C PRO A 127 10.08 -4.13 6.50
N GLU A 128 9.34 -5.22 6.60
CA GLU A 128 8.19 -5.33 7.49
C GLU A 128 8.54 -6.08 8.77
N ALA A 129 7.91 -5.70 9.89
CA ALA A 129 7.97 -6.50 11.10
C ALA A 129 7.40 -7.92 10.84
N PRO A 130 7.98 -8.97 11.47
CA PRO A 130 7.51 -10.34 11.25
C PRO A 130 6.05 -10.57 11.63
N VAL A 131 5.54 -9.76 12.55
CA VAL A 131 4.14 -9.79 13.02
C VAL A 131 3.60 -8.36 13.06
N SER A 132 2.37 -8.19 12.61
CA SER A 132 1.64 -6.93 12.66
C SER A 132 0.29 -7.11 13.37
N PRO A 133 -0.17 -6.16 14.18
CA PRO A 133 -1.51 -6.20 14.76
C PRO A 133 -2.60 -5.79 13.78
N PHE A 134 -2.25 -5.45 12.55
CA PHE A 134 -3.18 -4.88 11.56
C PHE A 134 -3.52 -5.84 10.42
N GLY A 135 -2.72 -6.88 10.20
CA GLY A 135 -2.89 -7.82 9.10
C GLY A 135 -1.60 -8.57 8.79
N PRO A 136 -1.58 -9.38 7.72
CA PRO A 136 -0.43 -10.20 7.39
C PRO A 136 0.79 -9.37 7.04
N SER A 137 1.92 -9.69 7.65
CA SER A 137 3.22 -9.17 7.24
C SER A 137 3.70 -9.83 5.95
N LEU A 138 4.68 -9.24 5.27
CA LEU A 138 5.28 -9.82 4.06
C LEU A 138 5.77 -11.26 4.28
N PRO A 139 6.50 -11.61 5.37
CA PRO A 139 6.89 -13.00 5.61
C PRO A 139 5.70 -13.96 5.71
N GLN A 140 4.61 -13.56 6.36
CA GLN A 140 3.39 -14.37 6.47
C GLN A 140 2.69 -14.52 5.11
N ALA A 141 2.59 -13.43 4.34
CA ALA A 141 2.02 -13.47 3.00
C ALA A 141 2.84 -14.37 2.06
N LEU A 142 4.17 -14.27 2.08
CA LEU A 142 5.05 -15.12 1.27
C LEU A 142 4.94 -16.59 1.65
N ALA A 143 4.89 -16.92 2.94
CA ALA A 143 4.73 -18.31 3.39
C ALA A 143 3.42 -18.93 2.88
N LYS A 144 2.36 -18.13 2.74
CA LYS A 144 1.08 -18.56 2.15
C LYS A 144 1.17 -18.69 0.63
N LEU A 145 1.68 -17.69 -0.06
CA LEU A 145 1.81 -17.66 -1.51
C LEU A 145 2.66 -18.82 -2.02
N GLN A 146 3.79 -19.11 -1.36
CA GLN A 146 4.74 -20.15 -1.77
C GLN A 146 4.21 -21.57 -1.71
N GLN A 147 3.03 -21.78 -1.13
CA GLN A 147 2.35 -23.08 -1.20
C GLN A 147 1.85 -23.42 -2.60
N HIS A 148 1.55 -22.40 -3.44
CA HIS A 148 0.94 -22.56 -4.75
C HIS A 148 1.53 -21.64 -5.83
N SER A 149 2.48 -20.78 -5.48
CA SER A 149 3.07 -19.78 -6.37
C SER A 149 4.58 -19.75 -6.23
N SER A 150 5.28 -19.48 -7.32
CA SER A 150 6.68 -19.04 -7.26
C SER A 150 6.71 -17.54 -6.94
N THR A 151 7.57 -17.11 -6.02
CA THR A 151 7.66 -15.71 -5.63
C THR A 151 9.06 -15.16 -5.86
N PHE A 152 9.14 -13.91 -6.34
CA PHE A 152 10.37 -13.13 -6.41
C PHE A 152 10.16 -11.83 -5.64
N VAL A 153 11.05 -11.50 -4.73
CA VAL A 153 10.94 -10.30 -3.88
C VAL A 153 12.11 -9.37 -4.17
N VAL A 154 11.79 -8.12 -4.47
CA VAL A 154 12.76 -7.02 -4.48
C VAL A 154 12.41 -6.11 -3.31
N GLU A 155 13.22 -6.15 -2.27
CA GLU A 155 13.06 -5.32 -1.08
C GLU A 155 14.10 -4.19 -1.11
N ALA A 156 13.71 -2.97 -0.70
CA ALA A 156 14.62 -1.84 -0.66
C ALA A 156 15.86 -2.17 0.18
N ASP A 157 17.03 -2.08 -0.43
CA ASP A 157 18.31 -2.34 0.21
C ASP A 157 18.73 -1.19 1.16
N GLU A 158 19.79 -1.39 1.93
CA GLU A 158 20.30 -0.40 2.88
C GLU A 158 20.59 0.96 2.21
N ALA A 159 21.05 0.96 0.95
CA ALA A 159 21.31 2.20 0.22
C ALA A 159 20.00 2.93 -0.10
N ALA A 160 18.99 2.20 -0.59
CA ALA A 160 17.66 2.75 -0.84
C ALA A 160 17.00 3.28 0.45
N LEU A 161 17.13 2.54 1.56
CA LEU A 161 16.61 2.97 2.86
C LEU A 161 17.29 4.24 3.38
N ARG A 162 18.61 4.40 3.15
CA ARG A 162 19.30 5.66 3.46
C ARG A 162 18.76 6.83 2.62
N ASP A 163 18.46 6.59 1.34
CA ASP A 163 17.93 7.61 0.43
C ASP A 163 16.47 7.97 0.74
N PHE A 164 15.68 7.06 1.30
CA PHE A 164 14.36 7.37 1.86
C PHE A 164 14.44 8.26 3.10
N GLY A 165 15.53 8.15 3.87
CA GLY A 165 15.73 8.91 5.09
C GLY A 165 14.71 8.59 6.19
N ALA A 166 14.74 9.39 7.25
CA ALA A 166 13.86 9.18 8.41
C ALA A 166 12.36 9.50 8.14
N ASN A 167 12.07 10.30 7.13
CA ASN A 167 10.70 10.62 6.73
C ASN A 167 10.56 10.51 5.20
N PRO A 168 10.06 9.37 4.69
CA PRO A 168 9.91 9.13 3.25
C PRO A 168 8.84 10.02 2.59
N LEU A 169 8.01 10.73 3.34
CA LEU A 169 7.01 11.67 2.82
C LEU A 169 7.60 13.03 2.43
N LEU A 170 8.86 13.30 2.72
CA LEU A 170 9.50 14.55 2.33
C LEU A 170 9.75 14.59 0.81
N ARG A 171 9.46 15.74 0.21
CA ARG A 171 9.70 15.95 -1.24
C ARG A 171 11.18 15.79 -1.63
N SER A 172 12.10 16.10 -0.73
CA SER A 172 13.55 15.97 -0.94
C SER A 172 14.01 14.53 -1.16
N THR A 173 13.28 13.53 -0.66
CA THR A 173 13.62 12.11 -0.83
C THR A 173 13.26 11.56 -2.20
N ARG A 174 12.41 12.24 -2.96
CA ARG A 174 11.85 11.74 -4.21
C ARG A 174 12.92 11.42 -5.27
N ILE A 175 13.88 12.31 -5.48
CA ILE A 175 14.93 12.12 -6.49
C ILE A 175 15.91 11.02 -6.07
N PRO A 176 16.52 11.03 -4.87
CA PRO A 176 17.43 9.98 -4.45
C PRO A 176 16.74 8.62 -4.36
N ALA A 177 15.53 8.52 -3.82
CA ALA A 177 14.78 7.27 -3.77
C ALA A 177 14.47 6.70 -5.17
N SER A 178 14.11 7.56 -6.14
CA SER A 178 13.91 7.13 -7.53
C SER A 178 15.21 6.62 -8.18
N ALA A 179 16.34 7.24 -7.90
CA ALA A 179 17.65 6.81 -8.40
C ALA A 179 18.04 5.44 -7.78
N ALA A 180 17.84 5.27 -6.47
CA ALA A 180 18.09 4.02 -5.77
C ALA A 180 17.24 2.87 -6.31
N GLY A 181 15.93 3.11 -6.51
CA GLY A 181 15.03 2.10 -7.07
C GLY A 181 15.40 1.71 -8.50
N ARG A 182 15.83 2.65 -9.34
CA ARG A 182 16.32 2.37 -10.70
C ARG A 182 17.59 1.52 -10.68
N ARG A 183 18.55 1.84 -9.82
CA ARG A 183 19.78 1.06 -9.64
C ARG A 183 19.42 -0.38 -9.26
N GLN A 184 18.67 -0.55 -8.17
CA GLN A 184 18.31 -1.86 -7.64
C GLN A 184 17.47 -2.68 -8.64
N GLY A 185 16.53 -2.04 -9.35
CA GLY A 185 15.76 -2.68 -10.40
C GLY A 185 16.64 -3.16 -11.57
N SER A 186 17.68 -2.40 -11.95
CA SER A 186 18.64 -2.82 -12.98
C SER A 186 19.49 -4.01 -12.53
N GLU A 187 19.89 -4.06 -11.27
CA GLU A 187 20.63 -5.18 -10.68
C GLU A 187 19.77 -6.45 -10.61
N ALA A 188 18.50 -6.33 -10.28
CA ALA A 188 17.56 -7.46 -10.18
C ALA A 188 17.06 -7.97 -11.56
N ALA A 189 17.21 -7.18 -12.63
CA ALA A 189 16.54 -7.43 -13.91
C ALA A 189 16.88 -8.79 -14.54
N ALA A 190 18.14 -9.24 -14.48
CA ALA A 190 18.55 -10.52 -15.06
C ALA A 190 17.92 -11.71 -14.32
N ALA A 191 18.02 -11.73 -13.00
CA ALA A 191 17.44 -12.78 -12.17
C ALA A 191 15.91 -12.80 -12.26
N LEU A 192 15.27 -11.63 -12.32
CA LEU A 192 13.83 -11.52 -12.49
C LEU A 192 13.39 -12.05 -13.85
N ARG A 193 14.13 -11.75 -14.92
CA ARG A 193 13.82 -12.30 -16.26
C ARG A 193 13.90 -13.83 -16.24
N ASP A 194 14.96 -14.40 -15.66
CA ASP A 194 15.12 -15.84 -15.59
C ASP A 194 13.99 -16.50 -14.77
N PHE A 195 13.62 -15.90 -13.63
CA PHE A 195 12.45 -16.30 -12.84
C PHE A 195 11.15 -16.27 -13.67
N TRP A 196 10.96 -15.22 -14.49
CA TRP A 196 9.69 -15.05 -15.24
C TRP A 196 9.58 -16.01 -16.41
N LEU A 197 10.70 -16.36 -17.04
CA LEU A 197 10.75 -17.24 -18.21
C LEU A 197 10.85 -18.72 -17.85
N ALA A 198 11.29 -19.09 -16.65
CA ALA A 198 11.28 -20.46 -16.14
C ALA A 198 9.85 -20.99 -15.96
#